data_8c5b033a56586c1fd46cede55235dee1
#
_entry.id   8c5b033a56586c1fd46cede55235dee1
#
_cell.length_a   1.000
_cell.length_b   1.000
_cell.length_c   1.000
_cell.angle_alpha   90.00
_cell.angle_beta   90.00
_cell.angle_gamma   90.00
#
_symmetry.space_group_name_H-M   'P 1'
#
loop_
_entity.id
_entity.type
_entity.pdbx_description
1 polymer ?
#
loop_
_entity_poly.entity_id
_entity_poly.type
_entity_poly.pdbx_seq_one_letter_code
_entity_poly.pdbx_strand_id
1 'polypeptide(L)'
;MQNNSHSWLYNQLFLDWKKFEVIYCLGLITLQLLVYAIAPDSLVGMLSGVTGIMSLVYGMKGRRVAFIFGTIQCIAMTYIAWISHAYGSFSMDIIYVISQPIGWFMWGNDESVHQFSNKMRQLIFFGAFIAWLMGWFILSQVNGQLPYFDSINFVLSFIAQILYILKYRENWSLWI
;
A
#
# COMPACT_ATOMS: atom_id res chain seq x y z
N MET A 1 -12.50 35.17 -8.46
CA MET A 1 -11.63 34.47 -7.50
C MET A 1 -12.50 34.03 -6.35
N GLN A 2 -13.00 32.79 -6.38
CA GLN A 2 -13.79 32.25 -5.26
C GLN A 2 -12.80 31.77 -4.18
N ASN A 3 -12.87 32.47 -3.05
CA ASN A 3 -12.08 32.16 -1.86
C ASN A 3 -12.70 30.93 -1.16
N ASN A 4 -12.49 29.74 -1.68
CA ASN A 4 -12.90 28.50 -1.02
C ASN A 4 -11.87 28.13 0.05
N SER A 5 -11.98 28.79 1.20
CA SER A 5 -11.23 28.47 2.42
C SER A 5 -11.76 27.21 3.11
N HIS A 6 -12.02 26.14 2.36
CA HIS A 6 -12.24 24.84 2.97
C HIS A 6 -10.95 24.39 3.64
N SER A 7 -11.06 23.82 4.85
CA SER A 7 -9.88 23.32 5.56
C SER A 7 -9.14 22.32 4.67
N TRP A 8 -7.81 22.25 4.76
CA TRP A 8 -6.97 21.31 4.03
C TRP A 8 -7.54 19.87 4.09
N LEU A 9 -8.04 19.49 5.27
CA LEU A 9 -8.60 18.16 5.50
C LEU A 9 -9.86 17.91 4.67
N TYR A 10 -10.73 18.90 4.53
CA TYR A 10 -11.92 18.83 3.69
C TYR A 10 -11.53 18.59 2.22
N ASN A 11 -10.53 19.32 1.74
CA ASN A 11 -10.03 19.15 0.37
C ASN A 11 -9.44 17.74 0.14
N GLN A 12 -8.74 17.19 1.12
CA GLN A 12 -8.18 15.85 1.01
C GLN A 12 -9.24 14.74 1.05
N LEU A 13 -10.32 14.92 1.81
CA LEU A 13 -11.33 13.88 2.01
C LEU A 13 -12.48 13.96 1.00
N PHE A 14 -12.95 15.15 0.64
CA PHE A 14 -14.24 15.29 -0.04
C PHE A 14 -14.18 16.00 -1.39
N LEU A 15 -13.07 16.66 -1.73
CA LEU A 15 -13.00 17.41 -3.00
C LEU A 15 -12.91 16.45 -4.19
N ASP A 16 -13.56 16.82 -5.31
CA ASP A 16 -13.47 16.16 -6.63
C ASP A 16 -13.81 14.66 -6.65
N TRP A 17 -14.76 14.23 -5.82
CA TRP A 17 -15.27 12.88 -5.90
C TRP A 17 -16.27 12.73 -7.06
N LYS A 18 -16.01 11.78 -7.94
CA LYS A 18 -16.98 11.34 -8.97
C LYS A 18 -17.97 10.35 -8.35
N LYS A 19 -19.20 10.37 -8.82
CA LYS A 19 -20.25 9.45 -8.34
C LYS A 19 -19.80 7.98 -8.35
N PHE A 20 -19.10 7.58 -9.41
CA PHE A 20 -18.57 6.23 -9.53
C PHE A 20 -17.55 5.90 -8.41
N GLU A 21 -16.66 6.82 -8.09
CA GLU A 21 -15.63 6.61 -7.03
C GLU A 21 -16.28 6.44 -5.66
N VAL A 22 -17.34 7.23 -5.38
CA VAL A 22 -18.11 7.10 -4.13
C VAL A 22 -18.81 5.74 -4.06
N ILE A 23 -19.48 5.33 -5.15
CA ILE A 23 -20.17 4.04 -5.20
C ILE A 23 -19.17 2.90 -5.05
N TYR A 24 -18.03 2.98 -5.72
CA TYR A 24 -16.97 1.99 -5.63
C TYR A 24 -16.41 1.87 -4.21
N CYS A 25 -16.06 3.00 -3.58
CA CYS A 25 -15.56 3.03 -2.22
C CYS A 25 -16.55 2.46 -1.20
N LEU A 26 -17.81 2.93 -1.26
CA LEU A 26 -18.89 2.44 -0.40
C LEU A 26 -19.18 0.96 -0.64
N GLY A 27 -19.13 0.50 -1.89
CA GLY A 27 -19.33 -0.90 -2.25
C GLY A 27 -18.26 -1.80 -1.63
N LEU A 28 -16.99 -1.40 -1.73
CA LEU A 28 -15.89 -2.16 -1.11
C LEU A 28 -15.98 -2.18 0.42
N ILE A 29 -16.30 -1.04 1.05
CA ILE A 29 -16.47 -0.98 2.52
C ILE A 29 -17.66 -1.87 2.94
N THR A 30 -18.78 -1.79 2.22
CA THR A 30 -19.95 -2.63 2.49
C THR A 30 -19.61 -4.12 2.37
N LEU A 31 -18.87 -4.49 1.32
CA LEU A 31 -18.41 -5.87 1.11
C LEU A 31 -17.52 -6.33 2.28
N GLN A 32 -16.58 -5.50 2.72
CA GLN A 32 -15.72 -5.80 3.87
C GLN A 32 -16.52 -6.02 5.14
N LEU A 33 -17.52 -5.18 5.41
CA LEU A 33 -18.40 -5.30 6.56
C LEU A 33 -19.29 -6.54 6.47
N LEU A 34 -19.80 -6.89 5.29
CA LEU A 34 -20.57 -8.10 5.07
C LEU A 34 -19.73 -9.36 5.29
N VAL A 35 -18.50 -9.39 4.77
CA VAL A 35 -17.57 -10.50 5.02
C VAL A 35 -17.32 -10.67 6.51
N TYR A 36 -17.07 -9.57 7.22
CA TYR A 36 -16.90 -9.61 8.67
C TYR A 36 -18.15 -10.08 9.41
N ALA A 37 -19.34 -9.71 8.97
CA ALA A 37 -20.61 -10.15 9.59
C ALA A 37 -20.89 -11.65 9.38
N ILE A 38 -20.49 -12.21 8.23
CA ILE A 38 -20.71 -13.62 7.88
C ILE A 38 -19.63 -14.52 8.50
N ALA A 39 -18.38 -14.08 8.46
CA ALA A 39 -17.22 -14.79 8.97
C ALA A 39 -16.38 -13.84 9.84
N PRO A 40 -16.82 -13.58 11.09
CA PRO A 40 -16.14 -12.65 11.96
C PRO A 40 -14.74 -13.19 12.31
N ASP A 41 -13.72 -12.40 11.97
CA ASP A 41 -12.34 -12.63 12.37
C ASP A 41 -12.05 -11.81 13.64
N SER A 42 -11.25 -10.75 13.53
CA SER A 42 -10.96 -9.83 14.62
C SER A 42 -11.40 -8.41 14.27
N LEU A 43 -11.75 -7.62 15.28
CA LEU A 43 -12.00 -6.19 15.08
C LEU A 43 -10.80 -5.48 14.47
N VAL A 44 -9.59 -5.93 14.79
CA VAL A 44 -8.34 -5.39 14.21
C VAL A 44 -8.25 -5.73 12.72
N GLY A 45 -8.63 -6.96 12.32
CA GLY A 45 -8.71 -7.38 10.92
C GLY A 45 -9.74 -6.56 10.14
N MET A 46 -10.93 -6.35 10.70
CA MET A 46 -11.95 -5.49 10.11
C MET A 46 -11.45 -4.05 9.94
N LEU A 47 -10.84 -3.47 10.98
CA LEU A 47 -10.27 -2.12 10.93
C LEU A 47 -9.18 -2.02 9.85
N SER A 48 -8.29 -3.01 9.78
CA SER A 48 -7.27 -3.10 8.74
C SER A 48 -7.87 -3.10 7.34
N GLY A 49 -8.91 -3.92 7.11
CA GLY A 49 -9.58 -4.00 5.82
C GLY A 49 -10.21 -2.68 5.40
N VAL A 50 -10.98 -2.03 6.29
CA VAL A 50 -11.62 -0.74 6.00
C VAL A 50 -10.58 0.35 5.75
N THR A 51 -9.56 0.46 6.61
CA THR A 51 -8.51 1.48 6.43
C THR A 51 -7.65 1.21 5.22
N GLY A 52 -7.45 -0.06 4.85
CA GLY A 52 -6.79 -0.46 3.60
C GLY A 52 -7.55 0.00 2.36
N ILE A 53 -8.87 -0.22 2.31
CA ILE A 53 -9.72 0.27 1.23
C ILE A 53 -9.61 1.80 1.12
N MET A 54 -9.69 2.52 2.23
CA MET A 54 -9.56 3.97 2.25
C MET A 54 -8.19 4.42 1.76
N SER A 55 -7.12 3.79 2.23
CA SER A 55 -5.75 4.08 1.78
C SER A 55 -5.60 3.89 0.28
N LEU A 56 -6.12 2.79 -0.26
CA LEU A 56 -6.09 2.48 -1.69
C LEU A 56 -6.83 3.55 -2.51
N VAL A 57 -8.08 3.84 -2.15
CA VAL A 57 -8.94 4.78 -2.89
C VAL A 57 -8.34 6.19 -2.88
N TYR A 58 -7.89 6.68 -1.72
CA TYR A 58 -7.24 7.99 -1.64
C TYR A 58 -5.87 8.01 -2.32
N GLY A 59 -5.13 6.89 -2.28
CA GLY A 59 -3.87 6.73 -3.00
C GLY A 59 -4.05 6.83 -4.52
N MET A 60 -5.10 6.19 -5.06
CA MET A 60 -5.45 6.29 -6.50
C MET A 60 -5.83 7.72 -6.90
N LYS A 61 -6.40 8.49 -5.98
CA LYS A 61 -6.71 9.92 -6.18
C LYS A 61 -5.50 10.86 -5.97
N GLY A 62 -4.32 10.32 -5.63
CA GLY A 62 -3.14 11.12 -5.33
C GLY A 62 -3.26 11.93 -4.03
N ARG A 63 -4.15 11.56 -3.12
CA ARG A 63 -4.39 12.29 -1.87
C ARG A 63 -3.46 11.83 -0.75
N ARG A 64 -2.81 12.78 -0.08
CA ARG A 64 -1.89 12.49 1.03
C ARG A 64 -2.55 11.78 2.22
N VAL A 65 -3.85 11.99 2.41
CA VAL A 65 -4.62 11.31 3.47
C VAL A 65 -4.57 9.78 3.34
N ALA A 66 -4.24 9.24 2.17
CA ALA A 66 -3.99 7.82 1.95
C ALA A 66 -2.96 7.26 2.94
N PHE A 67 -1.91 8.01 3.23
CA PHE A 67 -0.85 7.60 4.16
C PHE A 67 -1.32 7.52 5.62
N ILE A 68 -2.31 8.32 6.02
CA ILE A 68 -2.92 8.21 7.36
C ILE A 68 -3.66 6.87 7.48
N PHE A 69 -4.54 6.58 6.52
CA PHE A 69 -5.25 5.31 6.50
C PHE A 69 -4.31 4.13 6.33
N GLY A 70 -3.29 4.26 5.47
CA GLY A 70 -2.24 3.26 5.30
C GLY A 70 -1.45 2.99 6.57
N THR A 71 -1.15 4.02 7.36
CA THR A 71 -0.47 3.85 8.66
C THR A 71 -1.32 3.02 9.61
N ILE A 72 -2.61 3.32 9.73
CA ILE A 72 -3.54 2.57 10.61
C ILE A 72 -3.62 1.11 10.14
N GLN A 73 -3.77 0.89 8.83
CA GLN A 73 -3.79 -0.45 8.24
C GLN A 73 -2.51 -1.21 8.56
N CYS A 74 -1.34 -0.62 8.28
CA CYS A 74 -0.05 -1.30 8.47
C CYS A 74 0.21 -1.63 9.94
N ILE A 75 -0.14 -0.74 10.88
CA ILE A 75 -0.04 -1.03 12.32
C ILE A 75 -0.94 -2.21 12.70
N ALA A 76 -2.17 -2.23 12.21
CA ALA A 76 -3.11 -3.33 12.47
C ALA A 76 -2.58 -4.66 11.90
N MET A 77 -2.04 -4.65 10.66
CA MET A 77 -1.45 -5.84 10.03
C MET A 77 -0.19 -6.30 10.77
N THR A 78 0.69 -5.38 11.17
CA THR A 78 1.87 -5.70 11.99
C THR A 78 1.47 -6.43 13.28
N TYR A 79 0.43 -5.95 13.96
CA TYR A 79 -0.09 -6.60 15.16
C TYR A 79 -0.62 -8.02 14.86
N ILE A 80 -1.42 -8.18 13.79
CA ILE A 80 -1.95 -9.49 13.38
C ILE A 80 -0.82 -10.44 13.03
N ALA A 81 0.17 -10.00 12.25
CA ALA A 81 1.32 -10.79 11.86
C ALA A 81 2.14 -11.25 13.08
N TRP A 82 2.28 -10.38 14.09
CA TRP A 82 2.96 -10.71 15.34
C TRP A 82 2.25 -11.82 16.11
N ILE A 83 0.95 -11.69 16.37
CA ILE A 83 0.19 -12.69 17.13
C ILE A 83 0.01 -14.01 16.38
N SER A 84 0.05 -13.98 15.05
CA SER A 84 -0.01 -15.17 14.18
C SER A 84 1.36 -15.82 13.95
N HIS A 85 2.42 -15.29 14.55
CA HIS A 85 3.81 -15.73 14.35
C HIS A 85 4.27 -15.72 12.88
N ALA A 86 3.64 -14.86 12.06
CA ALA A 86 3.98 -14.69 10.65
C ALA A 86 5.15 -13.70 10.48
N TYR A 87 6.35 -14.09 10.92
CA TYR A 87 7.50 -13.19 11.03
C TYR A 87 7.95 -12.55 9.70
N GLY A 88 7.75 -13.26 8.58
CA GLY A 88 8.01 -12.70 7.24
C GLY A 88 7.11 -11.50 6.94
N SER A 89 5.79 -11.67 7.12
CA SER A 89 4.81 -10.59 6.96
C SER A 89 5.06 -9.46 7.97
N PHE A 90 5.32 -9.80 9.23
CA PHE A 90 5.67 -8.82 10.26
C PHE A 90 6.82 -7.92 9.86
N SER A 91 7.90 -8.48 9.31
CA SER A 91 9.07 -7.71 8.85
C SER A 91 8.70 -6.76 7.72
N MET A 92 7.87 -7.20 6.76
CA MET A 92 7.38 -6.34 5.68
C MET A 92 6.46 -5.24 6.19
N ASP A 93 5.54 -5.56 7.09
CA ASP A 93 4.60 -4.60 7.65
C ASP A 93 5.32 -3.48 8.42
N ILE A 94 6.43 -3.78 9.12
CA ILE A 94 7.29 -2.76 9.74
C ILE A 94 7.85 -1.81 8.67
N ILE A 95 8.35 -2.35 7.55
CA ILE A 95 8.84 -1.52 6.44
C ILE A 95 7.71 -0.60 5.93
N TYR A 96 6.49 -1.13 5.78
CA TYR A 96 5.35 -0.35 5.38
C TYR A 96 5.00 0.73 6.40
N VAL A 97 4.96 0.44 7.70
CA VAL A 97 4.71 1.44 8.76
C VAL A 97 5.72 2.58 8.68
N ILE A 98 7.01 2.28 8.51
CA ILE A 98 8.06 3.31 8.40
C ILE A 98 7.91 4.11 7.09
N SER A 99 7.49 3.47 6.02
CA SER A 99 7.36 4.10 4.70
C SER A 99 6.18 5.07 4.58
N GLN A 100 5.12 4.90 5.38
CA GLN A 100 3.94 5.78 5.33
C GLN A 100 4.25 7.25 5.67
N PRO A 101 4.93 7.59 6.78
CA PRO A 101 5.33 8.95 7.05
C PRO A 101 6.23 9.53 5.95
N ILE A 102 7.15 8.73 5.42
CA ILE A 102 8.04 9.16 4.33
C ILE A 102 7.20 9.55 3.10
N GLY A 103 6.25 8.71 2.71
CA GLY A 103 5.33 9.01 1.61
C GLY A 103 4.49 10.26 1.86
N TRP A 104 4.00 10.46 3.08
CA TRP A 104 3.27 11.67 3.47
C TRP A 104 4.08 12.95 3.20
N PHE A 105 5.34 12.97 3.59
CA PHE A 105 6.21 14.13 3.36
C PHE A 105 6.60 14.28 1.88
N MET A 106 6.89 13.18 1.19
CA MET A 106 7.31 13.21 -0.21
C MET A 106 6.19 13.62 -1.17
N TRP A 107 4.94 13.29 -0.85
CA TRP A 107 3.82 13.66 -1.72
C TRP A 107 3.52 15.14 -1.69
N GLY A 108 3.94 15.92 -0.70
CA GLY A 108 3.86 17.38 -0.63
C GLY A 108 2.57 17.97 -1.23
N ASN A 109 2.70 19.13 -1.85
CA ASN A 109 1.64 19.77 -2.63
C ASN A 109 1.79 19.53 -4.15
N ASP A 110 2.76 18.73 -4.55
CA ASP A 110 2.99 18.41 -5.95
C ASP A 110 2.03 17.28 -6.39
N GLU A 111 1.19 17.57 -7.37
CA GLU A 111 0.24 16.60 -7.95
C GLU A 111 0.84 15.83 -9.13
N SER A 112 2.11 16.04 -9.46
CA SER A 112 2.77 15.36 -10.58
C SER A 112 2.91 13.86 -10.33
N VAL A 113 2.49 13.06 -11.31
CA VAL A 113 2.68 11.61 -11.32
C VAL A 113 3.78 11.28 -12.31
N HIS A 114 4.80 10.59 -11.85
CA HIS A 114 5.94 10.20 -12.66
C HIS A 114 5.67 8.94 -13.50
N GLN A 115 6.38 8.81 -14.59
CA GLN A 115 6.36 7.63 -15.45
C GLN A 115 7.79 7.19 -15.75
N PHE A 116 7.99 5.89 -15.91
CA PHE A 116 9.29 5.35 -16.24
C PHE A 116 9.73 5.70 -17.66
N SER A 117 11.00 6.07 -17.80
CA SER A 117 11.67 5.93 -19.08
C SER A 117 11.96 4.45 -19.39
N ASN A 118 12.12 4.10 -20.67
CA ASN A 118 12.44 2.71 -21.05
C ASN A 118 13.74 2.21 -20.40
N LYS A 119 14.74 3.08 -20.23
CA LYS A 119 16.00 2.74 -19.55
C LYS A 119 15.77 2.42 -18.06
N MET A 120 14.94 3.21 -17.38
CA MET A 120 14.63 3.01 -15.97
C MET A 120 13.84 1.71 -15.76
N ARG A 121 12.90 1.39 -16.64
CA ARG A 121 12.16 0.13 -16.63
C ARG A 121 13.10 -1.08 -16.72
N GLN A 122 14.05 -1.05 -17.64
CA GLN A 122 15.06 -2.11 -17.78
C GLN A 122 15.93 -2.22 -16.52
N LEU A 123 16.41 -1.10 -15.98
CA LEU A 123 17.23 -1.09 -14.77
C LEU A 123 16.50 -1.69 -13.55
N ILE A 124 15.23 -1.31 -13.35
CA ILE A 124 14.41 -1.85 -12.26
C ILE A 124 14.16 -3.33 -12.47
N PHE A 125 13.87 -3.77 -13.70
CA PHE A 125 13.67 -5.19 -14.00
C PHE A 125 14.92 -6.02 -13.67
N PHE A 126 16.11 -5.58 -14.13
CA PHE A 126 17.36 -6.27 -13.82
C PHE A 126 17.68 -6.24 -12.32
N GLY A 127 17.49 -5.11 -11.66
CA GLY A 127 17.68 -4.98 -10.20
C GLY A 127 16.74 -5.90 -9.43
N ALA A 128 15.46 -5.95 -9.81
CA ALA A 128 14.46 -6.84 -9.22
C ALA A 128 14.84 -8.31 -9.41
N PHE A 129 15.29 -8.69 -10.62
CA PHE A 129 15.72 -10.05 -10.92
C PHE A 129 16.91 -10.49 -10.07
N ILE A 130 17.93 -9.63 -9.93
CA ILE A 130 19.10 -9.92 -9.09
C ILE A 130 18.67 -10.01 -7.61
N ALA A 131 17.87 -9.06 -7.14
CA ALA A 131 17.39 -9.06 -5.75
C ALA A 131 16.55 -10.31 -5.43
N TRP A 132 15.72 -10.76 -6.37
CA TRP A 132 14.96 -11.98 -6.24
C TRP A 132 15.86 -13.21 -6.14
N LEU A 133 16.87 -13.38 -7.01
CA LEU A 133 17.83 -14.47 -6.95
C LEU A 133 18.59 -14.50 -5.62
N MET A 134 19.03 -13.33 -5.14
CA MET A 134 19.69 -13.20 -3.84
C MET A 134 18.75 -13.57 -2.69
N GLY A 135 17.53 -13.07 -2.69
CA GLY A 135 16.50 -13.40 -1.72
C GLY A 135 16.17 -14.89 -1.69
N TRP A 136 15.97 -15.48 -2.87
CA TRP A 136 15.77 -16.93 -2.99
C TRP A 136 16.93 -17.72 -2.41
N PHE A 137 18.17 -17.39 -2.76
CA PHE A 137 19.36 -18.04 -2.20
C PHE A 137 19.41 -17.93 -0.67
N ILE A 138 19.23 -16.73 -0.12
CA ILE A 138 19.26 -16.50 1.35
C ILE A 138 18.15 -17.31 2.04
N LEU A 139 16.89 -17.24 1.56
CA LEU A 139 15.77 -17.95 2.15
C LEU A 139 15.92 -19.47 2.05
N SER A 140 16.59 -19.96 1.02
CA SER A 140 16.89 -21.38 0.88
C SER A 140 17.89 -21.88 1.93
N GLN A 141 18.83 -21.03 2.37
CA GLN A 141 19.81 -21.38 3.42
C GLN A 141 19.19 -21.47 4.82
N VAL A 142 18.09 -20.72 5.06
CA VAL A 142 17.39 -20.72 6.35
C VAL A 142 16.17 -21.64 6.39
N ASN A 143 16.05 -22.56 5.43
CA ASN A 143 14.97 -23.54 5.31
C ASN A 143 13.57 -22.90 5.24
N GLY A 144 13.42 -21.78 4.54
CA GLY A 144 12.12 -21.19 4.25
C GLY A 144 11.18 -22.19 3.58
N GLN A 145 9.89 -22.17 3.87
CA GLN A 145 8.93 -23.14 3.33
C GLN A 145 8.76 -22.99 1.81
N LEU A 146 8.68 -21.75 1.30
CA LEU A 146 8.51 -21.44 -0.12
C LEU A 146 9.48 -20.31 -0.55
N PRO A 147 10.82 -20.53 -0.46
CA PRO A 147 11.80 -19.45 -0.61
C PRO A 147 11.75 -18.75 -1.96
N TYR A 148 11.37 -19.47 -3.02
CA TYR A 148 11.20 -18.91 -4.36
C TYR A 148 10.06 -17.89 -4.43
N PHE A 149 8.87 -18.24 -3.92
CA PHE A 149 7.69 -17.38 -3.95
C PHE A 149 7.77 -16.25 -2.93
N ASP A 150 8.29 -16.53 -1.74
CA ASP A 150 8.43 -15.51 -0.69
C ASP A 150 9.42 -14.42 -1.11
N SER A 151 10.52 -14.79 -1.75
CA SER A 151 11.51 -13.82 -2.22
C SER A 151 10.98 -12.94 -3.36
N ILE A 152 10.25 -13.51 -4.33
CA ILE A 152 9.67 -12.70 -5.42
C ILE A 152 8.60 -11.76 -4.89
N ASN A 153 7.72 -12.25 -4.00
CA ASN A 153 6.69 -11.41 -3.38
C ASN A 153 7.30 -10.27 -2.58
N PHE A 154 8.34 -10.55 -1.78
CA PHE A 154 9.05 -9.54 -1.01
C PHE A 154 9.65 -8.45 -1.91
N VAL A 155 10.38 -8.85 -2.96
CA VAL A 155 11.05 -7.91 -3.87
C VAL A 155 10.05 -7.06 -4.63
N LEU A 156 8.98 -7.65 -5.17
CA LEU A 156 7.96 -6.91 -5.91
C LEU A 156 7.22 -5.93 -5.00
N SER A 157 6.83 -6.37 -3.81
CA SER A 157 6.14 -5.53 -2.82
C SER A 157 7.02 -4.37 -2.36
N PHE A 158 8.30 -4.61 -2.11
CA PHE A 158 9.24 -3.57 -1.72
C PHE A 158 9.45 -2.52 -2.81
N ILE A 159 9.63 -2.96 -4.06
CA ILE A 159 9.75 -2.06 -5.23
C ILE A 159 8.46 -1.28 -5.41
N ALA A 160 7.30 -1.94 -5.38
CA ALA A 160 6.00 -1.29 -5.52
C ALA A 160 5.79 -0.19 -4.46
N GLN A 161 6.19 -0.45 -3.21
CA GLN A 161 6.10 0.54 -2.13
C GLN A 161 7.01 1.75 -2.37
N ILE A 162 8.24 1.54 -2.81
CA ILE A 162 9.14 2.65 -3.18
C ILE A 162 8.54 3.48 -4.30
N LEU A 163 8.03 2.83 -5.35
CA LEU A 163 7.41 3.51 -6.47
C LEU A 163 6.15 4.27 -6.08
N TYR A 164 5.37 3.73 -5.15
CA TYR A 164 4.20 4.40 -4.60
C TYR A 164 4.59 5.69 -3.87
N ILE A 165 5.59 5.64 -3.00
CA ILE A 165 6.13 6.81 -2.29
C ILE A 165 6.64 7.88 -3.26
N LEU A 166 7.30 7.45 -4.33
CA LEU A 166 7.87 8.32 -5.36
C LEU A 166 6.85 8.76 -6.42
N LYS A 167 5.56 8.44 -6.26
CA LYS A 167 4.46 8.75 -7.20
C LYS A 167 4.66 8.22 -8.61
N TYR A 168 5.30 7.09 -8.79
CA TYR A 168 5.34 6.43 -10.08
C TYR A 168 4.07 5.62 -10.31
N ARG A 169 3.38 5.86 -11.44
CA ARG A 169 2.12 5.16 -11.77
C ARG A 169 2.30 3.65 -11.97
N GLU A 170 3.50 3.21 -12.31
CA GLU A 170 3.83 1.80 -12.51
C GLU A 170 3.77 0.96 -11.23
N ASN A 171 3.72 1.59 -10.04
CA ASN A 171 3.50 0.86 -8.80
C ASN A 171 2.23 0.00 -8.85
N TRP A 172 1.15 0.51 -9.47
CA TRP A 172 -0.12 -0.21 -9.58
C TRP A 172 -0.02 -1.50 -10.40
N SER A 173 0.88 -1.54 -11.39
CA SER A 173 1.12 -2.76 -12.18
C SER A 173 1.91 -3.83 -11.43
N LEU A 174 2.50 -3.51 -10.29
CA LEU A 174 3.21 -4.45 -9.42
C LEU A 174 2.34 -4.97 -8.29
N TRP A 175 1.28 -4.24 -7.92
CA TRP A 175 0.32 -4.64 -6.90
C TRP A 175 -0.80 -5.55 -7.43
N ILE A 176 -1.05 -5.53 -8.73
CA ILE A 176 -2.10 -6.29 -9.43
C ILE A 176 -1.51 -7.52 -10.12
#